data_decfc81c96012438dc2cf3ff6ac69a9a
#
_entry.id   decfc81c96012438dc2cf3ff6ac69a9a
#
_cell.length_a   1.000
_cell.length_b   1.000
_cell.length_c   1.000
_cell.angle_alpha   90.00
_cell.angle_beta   90.00
_cell.angle_gamma   90.00
#
_symmetry.space_group_name_H-M   'P 1'
#
loop_
_entity.id
_entity.type
_entity.pdbx_description
1 polymer ?
#
loop_
_entity_poly.entity_id
_entity_poly.type
_entity_poly.pdbx_seq_one_letter_code
_entity_poly.pdbx_strand_id
1 'polypeptide(L)'
;MAKKIEGYIKLEIPAGQANPSPPVGPALGPRGLNIMEFCKAFNAATQEMEQGMPIPVIITAYADRSFSFITKTPPASFLIRKAAGLQKGASEVGREIVGQVKKSQVKEIAETKMPDLNANDIDAAMKIIEGSARSM
;
A
#
# COMPACT_ATOMS: atom_id res chain seq x y z
N MET A 1 -19.87 3.44 21.71
CA MET A 1 -20.33 4.62 20.98
C MET A 1 -19.42 4.93 19.80
N ALA A 2 -20.03 5.34 18.71
CA ALA A 2 -19.22 5.77 17.56
C ALA A 2 -18.53 7.10 17.86
N LYS A 3 -17.22 7.15 17.70
CA LYS A 3 -16.44 8.37 17.86
C LYS A 3 -16.60 9.25 16.64
N LYS A 4 -16.56 10.57 16.85
CA LYS A 4 -16.61 11.50 15.73
C LYS A 4 -15.29 11.45 14.96
N ILE A 5 -15.38 11.24 13.65
CA ILE A 5 -14.21 11.20 12.77
C ILE A 5 -13.83 12.62 12.38
N GLU A 6 -12.58 13.03 12.65
CA GLU A 6 -12.05 14.30 12.20
C GLU A 6 -11.54 14.21 10.77
N GLY A 7 -10.97 13.08 10.39
CA GLY A 7 -10.46 12.92 9.04
C GLY A 7 -9.70 11.62 8.85
N TYR A 8 -9.20 11.46 7.65
CA TYR A 8 -8.43 10.29 7.25
C TYR A 8 -7.03 10.72 6.83
N ILE A 9 -6.05 9.87 7.15
CA ILE A 9 -4.66 10.05 6.74
C ILE A 9 -4.26 8.81 5.96
N LYS A 10 -3.79 9.01 4.74
CA LYS A 10 -3.33 7.92 3.88
C LYS A 10 -1.82 7.99 3.74
N LEU A 11 -1.15 6.91 4.09
CA LEU A 11 0.31 6.81 4.05
C LEU A 11 0.73 5.51 3.39
N GLU A 12 1.96 5.51 2.90
CA GLU A 12 2.62 4.30 2.43
C GLU A 12 3.93 4.17 3.22
N ILE A 13 4.03 3.12 4.03
CA ILE A 13 5.15 2.92 4.95
C ILE A 13 5.74 1.54 4.72
N PRO A 14 7.08 1.39 4.66
CA PRO A 14 7.70 0.07 4.59
C PRO A 14 7.32 -0.79 5.80
N ALA A 15 6.98 -2.06 5.54
CA ALA A 15 6.57 -3.00 6.58
C ALA A 15 7.64 -3.13 7.67
N GLY A 16 7.22 -3.00 8.93
CA GLY A 16 8.10 -3.11 10.08
C GLY A 16 9.07 -1.95 10.28
N GLN A 17 8.97 -0.89 9.48
CA GLN A 17 9.91 0.24 9.49
C GLN A 17 9.25 1.59 9.77
N ALA A 18 8.08 1.59 10.37
CA ALA A 18 7.44 2.84 10.77
C ALA A 18 8.25 3.52 11.89
N ASN A 19 8.50 4.81 11.73
CA ASN A 19 9.23 5.61 12.71
C ASN A 19 8.70 7.05 12.72
N PRO A 20 9.04 7.87 13.74
CA PRO A 20 8.57 9.25 13.82
C PRO A 20 9.08 10.19 12.72
N SER A 21 10.07 9.75 11.95
CA SER A 21 10.61 10.53 10.83
C SER A 21 9.59 10.62 9.70
N PRO A 22 9.76 11.57 8.75
CA PRO A 22 8.88 11.60 7.58
C PRO A 22 8.82 10.22 6.90
N PRO A 23 7.66 9.80 6.35
CA PRO A 23 6.43 10.60 6.22
C PRO A 23 5.46 10.55 7.39
N VAL A 24 5.73 9.76 8.43
CA VAL A 24 4.78 9.53 9.54
C VAL A 24 4.61 10.74 10.42
N GLY A 25 5.71 11.35 10.88
CA GLY A 25 5.66 12.51 11.77
C GLY A 25 4.85 13.68 11.21
N PRO A 26 5.19 14.19 10.02
CA PRO A 26 4.44 15.30 9.42
C PRO A 26 2.97 15.00 9.13
N ALA A 27 2.63 13.72 8.92
CA ALA A 27 1.24 13.32 8.66
C ALA A 27 0.40 13.26 9.92
N LEU A 28 0.95 12.77 11.02
CA LEU A 28 0.24 12.58 12.28
C LEU A 28 0.35 13.77 13.23
N GLY A 29 1.46 14.49 13.20
CA GLY A 29 1.71 15.63 14.10
C GLY A 29 0.62 16.68 14.06
N PRO A 30 0.23 17.22 12.87
CA PRO A 30 -0.81 18.25 12.78
C PRO A 30 -2.17 17.80 13.29
N ARG A 31 -2.42 16.50 13.34
CA ARG A 31 -3.66 15.92 13.85
C ARG A 31 -3.63 15.66 15.35
N GLY A 32 -2.47 15.88 16.01
CA GLY A 32 -2.32 15.66 17.43
C GLY A 32 -2.35 14.21 17.85
N LEU A 33 -2.09 13.28 16.95
CA LEU A 33 -2.08 11.86 17.22
C LEU A 33 -0.75 11.41 17.82
N ASN A 34 -0.78 10.31 18.57
CA ASN A 34 0.43 9.74 19.16
C ASN A 34 1.21 8.95 18.12
N ILE A 35 2.29 9.55 17.62
CA ILE A 35 3.13 9.00 16.57
C ILE A 35 3.79 7.69 16.98
N MET A 36 4.32 7.63 18.21
CA MET A 36 5.01 6.45 18.71
C MET A 36 4.08 5.26 18.88
N GLU A 37 2.87 5.50 19.37
CA GLU A 37 1.85 4.47 19.48
C GLU A 37 1.48 3.88 18.12
N PHE A 38 1.29 4.74 17.13
CA PHE A 38 1.03 4.31 15.76
C PHE A 38 2.19 3.48 15.22
N CYS A 39 3.42 3.95 15.36
CA CYS A 39 4.60 3.23 14.88
C CYS A 39 4.71 1.83 15.49
N LYS A 40 4.50 1.71 16.79
CA LYS A 40 4.51 0.41 17.48
C LYS A 40 3.42 -0.52 16.96
N ALA A 41 2.19 0.00 16.85
CA ALA A 41 1.05 -0.78 16.40
C ALA A 41 1.23 -1.24 14.94
N PHE A 42 1.69 -0.35 14.07
CA PHE A 42 1.95 -0.66 12.67
C PHE A 42 3.06 -1.70 12.52
N ASN A 43 4.18 -1.52 13.22
CA ASN A 43 5.29 -2.46 13.16
C ASN A 43 4.86 -3.85 13.66
N ALA A 44 4.06 -3.92 14.71
CA ALA A 44 3.52 -5.18 15.20
C ALA A 44 2.58 -5.84 14.20
N ALA A 45 1.71 -5.04 13.56
CA ALA A 45 0.76 -5.55 12.56
C ALA A 45 1.44 -6.04 11.28
N THR A 46 2.59 -5.47 10.93
CA THR A 46 3.31 -5.82 9.70
C THR A 46 4.54 -6.69 9.94
N GLN A 47 4.73 -7.16 11.17
CA GLN A 47 5.91 -7.95 11.55
C GLN A 47 6.07 -9.24 10.72
N GLU A 48 4.96 -9.86 10.37
CA GLU A 48 4.95 -11.10 9.58
C GLU A 48 5.09 -10.86 8.08
N MET A 49 5.02 -9.59 7.65
CA MET A 49 5.15 -9.24 6.23
C MET A 49 6.61 -9.10 5.86
N GLU A 50 6.90 -9.18 4.55
CA GLU A 50 8.24 -8.94 4.03
C GLU A 50 8.70 -7.53 4.39
N GLN A 51 9.84 -7.42 5.09
CA GLN A 51 10.37 -6.13 5.51
C GLN A 51 10.79 -5.29 4.30
N GLY A 52 10.52 -3.99 4.39
CA GLY A 52 10.81 -3.06 3.32
C GLY A 52 9.73 -3.02 2.23
N MET A 53 8.74 -3.91 2.28
CA MET A 53 7.61 -3.89 1.35
C MET A 53 6.71 -2.69 1.67
N PRO A 54 6.43 -1.79 0.70
CA PRO A 54 5.56 -0.66 0.98
C PRO A 54 4.14 -1.14 1.27
N ILE A 55 3.61 -0.72 2.42
CA ILE A 55 2.26 -1.09 2.86
C ILE A 55 1.42 0.18 2.91
N PRO A 56 0.38 0.30 2.08
CA PRO A 56 -0.56 1.40 2.19
C PRO A 56 -1.34 1.28 3.49
N VAL A 57 -1.46 2.39 4.22
CA VAL A 57 -2.20 2.43 5.47
C VAL A 57 -3.18 3.60 5.42
N ILE A 58 -4.39 3.37 5.91
CA ILE A 58 -5.40 4.42 6.08
C ILE A 58 -5.65 4.56 7.56
N ILE A 59 -5.34 5.74 8.09
CA ILE A 59 -5.50 6.06 9.50
C ILE A 59 -6.74 6.92 9.64
N THR A 60 -7.68 6.51 10.50
CA THR A 60 -8.85 7.30 10.84
C THR A 60 -8.59 8.04 12.13
N ALA A 61 -8.59 9.38 12.08
CA ALA A 61 -8.39 10.24 13.23
C ALA A 61 -9.75 10.61 13.84
N TYR A 62 -9.88 10.49 15.16
CA TYR A 62 -11.09 10.80 15.89
C TYR A 62 -10.94 12.12 16.67
N ALA A 63 -12.07 12.71 17.02
CA ALA A 63 -12.10 14.00 17.72
C ALA A 63 -11.44 13.97 19.10
N ASP A 64 -11.40 12.82 19.77
CA ASP A 64 -10.76 12.62 21.07
C ASP A 64 -9.24 12.36 20.97
N ARG A 65 -8.65 12.59 19.80
CA ARG A 65 -7.24 12.34 19.49
C ARG A 65 -6.84 10.87 19.50
N SER A 66 -7.82 9.96 19.51
CA SER A 66 -7.55 8.56 19.27
C SER A 66 -7.52 8.28 17.77
N PHE A 67 -7.02 7.12 17.39
CA PHE A 67 -6.97 6.73 15.97
C PHE A 67 -7.20 5.24 15.84
N SER A 68 -7.64 4.85 14.64
CA SER A 68 -7.60 3.48 14.19
C SER A 68 -6.96 3.45 12.81
N PHE A 69 -6.39 2.32 12.43
CA PHE A 69 -5.79 2.20 11.10
C PHE A 69 -6.09 0.84 10.51
N ILE A 70 -6.09 0.80 9.19
CA ILE A 70 -6.16 -0.44 8.42
C ILE A 70 -4.98 -0.48 7.46
N THR A 71 -4.40 -1.66 7.30
CA THR A 71 -3.35 -1.88 6.32
C THR A 71 -3.95 -2.57 5.10
N LYS A 72 -3.42 -2.23 3.94
CA LYS A 72 -3.84 -2.83 2.67
C LYS A 72 -2.71 -3.65 2.07
N THR A 73 -3.01 -4.39 1.02
CA THR A 73 -1.97 -5.12 0.29
C THR A 73 -1.02 -4.13 -0.40
N PRO A 74 0.24 -4.55 -0.69
CA PRO A 74 1.20 -3.67 -1.36
C PRO A 74 0.64 -3.10 -2.67
N PRO A 75 1.13 -1.92 -3.10
CA PRO A 75 0.69 -1.34 -4.38
C PRO A 75 0.92 -2.28 -5.55
N ALA A 76 -0.01 -2.28 -6.51
CA ALA A 76 0.14 -3.11 -7.71
C ALA A 76 1.44 -2.81 -8.45
N SER A 77 1.84 -1.55 -8.51
CA SER A 77 3.10 -1.14 -9.12
C SER A 77 4.32 -1.82 -8.50
N PHE A 78 4.35 -1.93 -7.18
CA PHE A 78 5.44 -2.62 -6.47
C PHE A 78 5.47 -4.11 -6.84
N LEU A 79 4.32 -4.77 -6.82
CA LEU A 79 4.21 -6.19 -7.13
C LEU A 79 4.60 -6.48 -8.57
N ILE A 80 4.20 -5.62 -9.51
CA ILE A 80 4.56 -5.75 -10.92
C ILE A 80 6.06 -5.57 -11.12
N ARG A 81 6.66 -4.56 -10.51
CA ARG A 81 8.11 -4.34 -10.58
C ARG A 81 8.89 -5.52 -10.00
N LYS A 82 8.45 -6.06 -8.89
CA LYS A 82 9.06 -7.22 -8.26
C LYS A 82 8.99 -8.44 -9.16
N ALA A 83 7.84 -8.69 -9.78
CA ALA A 83 7.65 -9.82 -10.68
C ALA A 83 8.49 -9.70 -11.96
N ALA A 84 8.64 -8.48 -12.48
CA ALA A 84 9.45 -8.21 -13.67
C ALA A 84 10.94 -8.04 -13.36
N GLY A 85 11.33 -7.96 -12.10
CA GLY A 85 12.71 -7.75 -11.68
C GLY A 85 13.22 -6.32 -11.95
N LEU A 86 12.32 -5.34 -11.98
CA LEU A 86 12.64 -3.94 -12.26
C LEU A 86 12.65 -3.10 -11.00
N GLN A 87 13.51 -2.08 -10.98
CA GLN A 87 13.52 -1.09 -9.89
C GLN A 87 12.58 0.08 -10.19
N LYS A 88 12.36 0.36 -11.47
CA LYS A 88 11.54 1.49 -11.91
C LYS A 88 10.81 1.14 -13.20
N GLY A 89 9.62 1.71 -13.38
CA GLY A 89 8.89 1.61 -14.63
C GLY A 89 9.48 2.46 -15.75
N ALA A 90 8.88 2.41 -16.93
CA ALA A 90 9.34 3.16 -18.09
C ALA A 90 9.19 4.68 -17.88
N SER A 91 10.17 5.43 -18.35
CA SER A 91 10.11 6.90 -18.34
C SER A 91 9.14 7.42 -19.39
N GLU A 92 9.10 6.75 -20.55
CA GLU A 92 8.18 7.08 -21.64
C GLU A 92 7.22 5.92 -21.87
N VAL A 93 6.15 5.88 -21.07
CA VAL A 93 5.14 4.83 -21.15
C VAL A 93 4.46 4.83 -22.53
N GLY A 94 4.35 3.66 -23.14
CA GLY A 94 3.76 3.48 -24.45
C GLY A 94 4.78 3.56 -25.60
N ARG A 95 5.98 4.06 -25.35
CA ARG A 95 7.08 4.11 -26.32
C ARG A 95 8.20 3.17 -25.97
N GLU A 96 8.47 3.03 -24.67
CA GLU A 96 9.56 2.22 -24.15
C GLU A 96 9.00 1.06 -23.34
N ILE A 97 9.48 -0.15 -23.63
CA ILE A 97 9.15 -1.36 -22.86
C ILE A 97 10.40 -1.75 -22.08
N VAL A 98 10.35 -1.63 -20.75
CA VAL A 98 11.50 -1.88 -19.87
C VAL A 98 11.53 -3.29 -19.29
N GLY A 99 10.44 -4.07 -19.45
CA GLY A 99 10.37 -5.43 -18.95
C GLY A 99 9.08 -6.12 -19.36
N GLN A 100 8.97 -7.37 -18.93
CA GLN A 100 7.81 -8.20 -19.24
C GLN A 100 7.37 -8.96 -18.01
N VAL A 101 6.07 -9.22 -17.91
CA VAL A 101 5.47 -10.01 -16.84
C VAL A 101 4.67 -11.13 -17.47
N LYS A 102 4.87 -12.36 -17.02
CA LYS A 102 4.13 -13.52 -17.53
C LYS A 102 2.69 -13.50 -17.01
N LYS A 103 1.79 -14.10 -17.77
CA LYS A 103 0.37 -14.20 -17.39
C LYS A 103 0.18 -14.90 -16.02
N SER A 104 0.99 -15.91 -15.74
CA SER A 104 0.98 -16.58 -14.43
C SER A 104 1.37 -15.65 -13.29
N GLN A 105 2.33 -14.75 -13.51
CA GLN A 105 2.74 -13.74 -12.53
C GLN A 105 1.63 -12.72 -12.29
N VAL A 106 0.95 -12.30 -13.35
CA VAL A 106 -0.23 -11.40 -13.26
C VAL A 106 -1.32 -12.05 -12.42
N LYS A 107 -1.56 -13.33 -12.62
CA LYS A 107 -2.54 -14.09 -11.83
C LYS A 107 -2.19 -14.12 -10.35
N GLU A 108 -0.93 -14.39 -10.01
CA GLU A 108 -0.46 -14.38 -8.61
C GLU A 108 -0.64 -13.02 -7.96
N ILE A 109 -0.31 -11.94 -8.67
CA ILE A 109 -0.48 -10.58 -8.19
C ILE A 109 -1.98 -10.28 -7.96
N ALA A 110 -2.83 -10.69 -8.90
CA ALA A 110 -4.27 -10.52 -8.80
C ALA A 110 -4.84 -11.25 -7.59
N GLU A 111 -4.41 -12.47 -7.34
CA GLU A 111 -4.83 -13.26 -6.17
C GLU A 111 -4.42 -12.57 -4.87
N THR A 112 -3.20 -12.04 -4.81
CA THR A 112 -2.69 -11.32 -3.64
C THR A 112 -3.50 -10.05 -3.36
N LYS A 113 -3.91 -9.33 -4.40
CA LYS A 113 -4.65 -8.07 -4.25
C LYS A 113 -6.16 -8.22 -4.22
N MET A 114 -6.68 -9.42 -4.43
CA MET A 114 -8.13 -9.64 -4.48
C MET A 114 -8.91 -8.98 -3.32
N PRO A 115 -8.42 -9.03 -2.06
CA PRO A 115 -9.13 -8.38 -0.95
C PRO A 115 -9.30 -6.87 -1.10
N ASP A 116 -8.41 -6.20 -1.84
CA ASP A 116 -8.43 -4.76 -2.03
C ASP A 116 -9.08 -4.34 -3.36
N LEU A 117 -9.38 -5.29 -4.23
CA LEU A 117 -9.94 -5.03 -5.54
C LEU A 117 -11.47 -5.18 -5.51
N ASN A 118 -12.12 -4.45 -6.40
CA ASN A 118 -13.56 -4.56 -6.61
C ASN A 118 -13.92 -5.52 -7.75
N ALA A 119 -12.99 -6.36 -8.14
CA ALA A 119 -13.19 -7.35 -9.20
C ALA A 119 -14.12 -8.48 -8.72
N ASN A 120 -14.99 -8.94 -9.60
CA ASN A 120 -15.92 -10.01 -9.28
C ASN A 120 -15.28 -11.41 -9.34
N ASP A 121 -14.25 -11.56 -10.16
CA ASP A 121 -13.53 -12.82 -10.33
C ASP A 121 -12.03 -12.56 -10.60
N ILE A 122 -11.27 -13.64 -10.69
CA ILE A 122 -9.82 -13.55 -10.89
C ILE A 122 -9.47 -13.00 -12.28
N ASP A 123 -10.26 -13.29 -13.30
CA ASP A 123 -10.02 -12.78 -14.64
C ASP A 123 -10.16 -11.26 -14.70
N ALA A 124 -11.18 -10.71 -14.03
CA ALA A 124 -11.36 -9.28 -13.92
C ALA A 124 -10.21 -8.63 -13.14
N ALA A 125 -9.75 -9.26 -12.06
CA ALA A 125 -8.61 -8.80 -11.30
C ALA A 125 -7.33 -8.79 -12.13
N MET A 126 -7.10 -9.81 -12.95
CA MET A 126 -5.96 -9.88 -13.87
C MET A 126 -5.97 -8.72 -14.88
N LYS A 127 -7.13 -8.36 -15.39
CA LYS A 127 -7.26 -7.22 -16.32
C LYS A 127 -6.89 -5.90 -15.65
N ILE A 128 -7.26 -5.73 -14.38
CA ILE A 128 -6.88 -4.54 -13.59
C ILE A 128 -5.36 -4.45 -13.46
N ILE A 129 -4.72 -5.57 -13.12
CA ILE A 129 -3.26 -5.62 -12.97
C ILE A 129 -2.57 -5.41 -14.32
N GLU A 130 -3.08 -5.99 -15.40
CA GLU A 130 -2.54 -5.78 -16.76
C GLU A 130 -2.59 -4.30 -17.15
N GLY A 131 -3.67 -3.60 -16.81
CA GLY A 131 -3.80 -2.17 -17.07
C GLY A 131 -2.75 -1.37 -16.30
N SER A 132 -2.49 -1.72 -15.05
CA SER A 132 -1.44 -1.09 -14.23
C SER A 132 -0.05 -1.34 -14.84
N ALA A 133 0.22 -2.56 -15.28
CA ALA A 133 1.49 -2.92 -15.93
C ALA A 133 1.69 -2.12 -17.23
N ARG A 134 0.63 -1.95 -18.00
CA ARG A 134 0.69 -1.17 -19.24
C ARG A 134 1.00 0.31 -18.97
N SER A 135 0.52 0.85 -17.86
CA SER A 135 0.79 2.24 -17.47
C SER A 135 2.23 2.46 -16.97
N MET A 136 2.96 1.40 -16.75
CA MET A 136 4.34 1.43 -16.28
C MET A 136 5.34 1.19 -17.41
#